data_0339c0589d79782583a10efca4d7b56f
#
_entry.id   0339c0589d79782583a10efca4d7b56f
#
_cell.length_a   1.000
_cell.length_b   1.000
_cell.length_c   1.000
_cell.angle_alpha   90.00
_cell.angle_beta   90.00
_cell.angle_gamma   90.00
#
_symmetry.space_group_name_H-M   'P 1'
#
loop_
_entity.id
_entity.type
_entity.pdbx_description
1 polymer ?
#
loop_
_entity_poly.entity_id
_entity_poly.type
_entity_poly.pdbx_seq_one_letter_code
_entity_poly.pdbx_strand_id
1 'polypeptide(L)'
;ALAEQYRRLGAEACGLDVRADSALNIVAGDVSKPEAWQSAMDGCDLVIHTAAIVTNNVAREEAWRVNVLGARRVLDAAIRARAKRFLHISSLAAMRFNVEDRADESAPVMPTGNPYVDTKIASEHVVLAAHAKGEIACTIIRPADVYGPGSRPWTVIPAQMIQKGLFLLPAHGKGIFRAIYIDDLVNGIMLSAEKDEGAGQIFILGGEQAVTCETFFGHYYRMLGKGSPRVMG
;
A
#
# COMPACT_ATOMS: atom_id res chain seq x y z
N ALA A 1 -6.65 -9.97 4.69
CA ALA A 1 -6.75 -9.09 5.88
C ALA A 1 -7.92 -8.11 5.74
N LEU A 2 -7.89 -7.05 4.86
CA LEU A 2 -8.97 -6.06 4.76
C LEU A 2 -10.34 -6.69 4.50
N ALA A 3 -10.51 -7.45 3.42
CA ALA A 3 -11.78 -8.08 3.08
C ALA A 3 -12.28 -9.03 4.19
N GLU A 4 -11.37 -9.73 4.85
CA GLU A 4 -11.72 -10.59 5.98
C GLU A 4 -12.27 -9.79 7.16
N GLN A 5 -11.64 -8.66 7.49
CA GLN A 5 -12.09 -7.82 8.59
C GLN A 5 -13.46 -7.19 8.31
N TYR A 6 -13.69 -6.70 7.08
CA TYR A 6 -15.01 -6.20 6.69
C TYR A 6 -16.08 -7.29 6.76
N ARG A 7 -15.78 -8.53 6.34
CA ARG A 7 -16.73 -9.66 6.47
C ARG A 7 -17.04 -10.00 7.92
N ARG A 8 -16.06 -9.94 8.82
CA ARG A 8 -16.29 -10.13 10.27
C ARG A 8 -17.25 -9.10 10.85
N LEU A 9 -17.32 -7.91 10.27
CA LEU A 9 -18.27 -6.85 10.63
C LEU A 9 -19.62 -6.96 9.89
N GLY A 10 -19.84 -8.02 9.11
CA GLY A 10 -21.09 -8.26 8.40
C GLY A 10 -21.19 -7.59 7.02
N ALA A 11 -20.11 -7.00 6.50
CA ALA A 11 -20.12 -6.43 5.17
C ALA A 11 -19.92 -7.50 4.08
N GLU A 12 -20.57 -7.33 2.95
CA GLU A 12 -20.26 -8.08 1.74
C GLU A 12 -18.96 -7.50 1.14
N ALA A 13 -17.92 -8.33 1.06
CA ALA A 13 -16.66 -7.94 0.50
C ALA A 13 -16.27 -8.85 -0.66
N CYS A 14 -16.04 -8.26 -1.83
CA CYS A 14 -15.44 -8.92 -2.98
C CYS A 14 -14.07 -8.31 -3.30
N GLY A 15 -13.25 -9.05 -4.04
CA GLY A 15 -11.95 -8.58 -4.47
C GLY A 15 -11.77 -8.69 -5.98
N LEU A 16 -10.84 -7.90 -6.51
CA LEU A 16 -10.36 -7.98 -7.88
C LEU A 16 -8.84 -8.19 -7.85
N ASP A 17 -8.37 -9.22 -8.51
CA ASP A 17 -6.95 -9.50 -8.70
C ASP A 17 -6.74 -10.12 -10.10
N VAL A 18 -5.52 -10.11 -10.58
CA VAL A 18 -5.18 -10.79 -11.86
C VAL A 18 -5.40 -12.30 -11.78
N ARG A 19 -5.50 -12.86 -10.58
CA ARG A 19 -5.83 -14.26 -10.30
C ARG A 19 -7.11 -14.35 -9.49
N ALA A 20 -8.08 -15.11 -10.00
CA ALA A 20 -9.30 -15.40 -9.23
C ALA A 20 -8.99 -16.27 -8.00
N ASP A 21 -9.76 -16.06 -6.94
CA ASP A 21 -9.82 -16.95 -5.78
C ASP A 21 -11.27 -17.00 -5.27
N SER A 22 -11.98 -18.06 -5.60
CA SER A 22 -13.38 -18.21 -5.25
C SER A 22 -13.59 -18.35 -3.73
N ALA A 23 -12.63 -18.94 -3.00
CA ALA A 23 -12.71 -19.07 -1.54
C ALA A 23 -12.63 -17.70 -0.84
N LEU A 24 -11.95 -16.74 -1.45
CA LEU A 24 -11.83 -15.36 -0.96
C LEU A 24 -12.76 -14.39 -1.67
N ASN A 25 -13.70 -14.87 -2.51
CA ASN A 25 -14.57 -14.02 -3.34
C ASN A 25 -13.77 -12.99 -4.15
N ILE A 26 -12.72 -13.46 -4.85
CA ILE A 26 -11.86 -12.64 -5.72
C ILE A 26 -12.16 -13.00 -7.17
N VAL A 27 -12.57 -12.02 -7.96
CA VAL A 27 -12.74 -12.16 -9.40
C VAL A 27 -11.43 -11.85 -10.13
N ALA A 28 -11.20 -12.54 -11.28
CA ALA A 28 -10.04 -12.25 -12.11
C ALA A 28 -10.25 -10.98 -12.92
N GLY A 29 -9.23 -10.11 -12.95
CA GLY A 29 -9.24 -8.94 -13.81
C GLY A 29 -7.97 -8.10 -13.71
N ASP A 30 -7.60 -7.50 -14.82
CA ASP A 30 -6.54 -6.51 -14.90
C ASP A 30 -7.17 -5.12 -14.70
N VAL A 31 -6.76 -4.39 -13.67
CA VAL A 31 -7.28 -3.04 -13.37
C VAL A 31 -7.17 -2.08 -14.55
N SER A 32 -6.25 -2.35 -15.48
CA SER A 32 -6.10 -1.57 -16.70
C SER A 32 -7.09 -1.94 -17.83
N LYS A 33 -7.99 -2.93 -17.61
CA LYS A 33 -8.98 -3.44 -18.59
C LYS A 33 -10.36 -3.53 -17.94
N PRO A 34 -11.06 -2.39 -17.72
CA PRO A 34 -12.29 -2.34 -16.92
C PRO A 34 -13.45 -3.12 -17.51
N GLU A 35 -13.47 -3.37 -18.81
CA GLU A 35 -14.58 -4.04 -19.53
C GLU A 35 -14.87 -5.44 -18.95
N ALA A 36 -13.85 -6.10 -18.41
CA ALA A 36 -13.94 -7.45 -17.89
C ALA A 36 -14.49 -7.53 -16.45
N TRP A 37 -14.46 -6.43 -15.67
CA TRP A 37 -14.72 -6.50 -14.24
C TRP A 37 -15.52 -5.32 -13.67
N GLN A 38 -15.75 -4.24 -14.42
CA GLN A 38 -16.36 -3.02 -13.86
C GLN A 38 -17.76 -3.26 -13.26
N SER A 39 -18.53 -4.21 -13.78
CA SER A 39 -19.83 -4.59 -13.22
C SER A 39 -19.74 -5.26 -11.83
N ALA A 40 -18.58 -5.77 -11.45
CA ALA A 40 -18.37 -6.31 -10.09
C ALA A 40 -18.39 -5.21 -9.01
N MET A 41 -18.37 -3.93 -9.40
CA MET A 41 -18.49 -2.80 -8.48
C MET A 41 -19.94 -2.34 -8.27
N ASP A 42 -20.89 -2.86 -9.02
CA ASP A 42 -22.29 -2.44 -8.90
C ASP A 42 -22.80 -2.73 -7.48
N GLY A 43 -23.34 -1.69 -6.84
CA GLY A 43 -23.81 -1.75 -5.45
C GLY A 43 -22.73 -1.63 -4.36
N CYS A 44 -21.45 -1.43 -4.71
CA CYS A 44 -20.41 -1.18 -3.73
C CYS A 44 -20.54 0.22 -3.12
N ASP A 45 -20.59 0.34 -1.81
CA ASP A 45 -20.53 1.62 -1.09
C ASP A 45 -19.09 2.15 -0.97
N LEU A 46 -18.13 1.25 -0.83
CA LEU A 46 -16.72 1.55 -0.59
C LEU A 46 -15.83 0.77 -1.56
N VAL A 47 -14.92 1.47 -2.21
CA VAL A 47 -13.86 0.86 -3.03
C VAL A 47 -12.50 1.16 -2.41
N ILE A 48 -11.71 0.12 -2.11
CA ILE A 48 -10.34 0.25 -1.61
C ILE A 48 -9.39 -0.25 -2.70
N HIS A 49 -8.68 0.67 -3.34
CA HIS A 49 -7.76 0.37 -4.43
C HIS A 49 -6.35 0.08 -3.90
N THR A 50 -6.00 -1.20 -3.88
CA THR A 50 -4.68 -1.68 -3.41
C THR A 50 -3.78 -2.17 -4.56
N ALA A 51 -4.36 -2.40 -5.74
CA ALA A 51 -3.64 -3.00 -6.86
C ALA A 51 -2.53 -2.07 -7.38
N ALA A 52 -1.31 -2.57 -7.40
CA ALA A 52 -0.15 -1.87 -7.96
C ALA A 52 0.98 -2.84 -8.28
N ILE A 53 1.82 -2.48 -9.22
CA ILE A 53 3.14 -3.08 -9.39
C ILE A 53 4.08 -2.42 -8.37
N VAL A 54 4.55 -3.22 -7.40
CA VAL A 54 5.39 -2.79 -6.28
C VAL A 54 6.80 -3.35 -6.49
N THR A 55 7.54 -2.78 -7.43
CA THR A 55 8.95 -3.13 -7.70
C THR A 55 9.68 -1.97 -8.37
N ASN A 56 10.97 -1.86 -8.08
CA ASN A 56 11.85 -0.90 -8.74
C ASN A 56 12.38 -1.40 -10.10
N ASN A 57 12.15 -2.69 -10.40
CA ASN A 57 12.63 -3.33 -11.64
C ASN A 57 11.44 -3.67 -12.55
N VAL A 58 10.83 -2.64 -13.13
CA VAL A 58 9.71 -2.74 -14.06
C VAL A 58 9.87 -1.67 -15.15
N ALA A 59 9.44 -1.95 -16.38
CA ALA A 59 9.37 -0.96 -17.43
C ALA A 59 8.45 0.20 -17.02
N ARG A 60 8.87 1.44 -17.29
CA ARG A 60 8.13 2.65 -16.93
C ARG A 60 6.69 2.61 -17.47
N GLU A 61 6.54 2.22 -18.71
CA GLU A 61 5.25 2.15 -19.41
C GLU A 61 4.30 1.17 -18.72
N GLU A 62 4.82 0.03 -18.27
CA GLU A 62 4.04 -0.98 -17.56
C GLU A 62 3.63 -0.50 -16.16
N ALA A 63 4.54 0.14 -15.44
CA ALA A 63 4.22 0.76 -14.16
C ALA A 63 3.13 1.83 -14.30
N TRP A 64 3.20 2.69 -15.33
CA TRP A 64 2.18 3.70 -15.61
C TRP A 64 0.86 3.10 -16.01
N ARG A 65 0.86 2.06 -16.85
CA ARG A 65 -0.34 1.36 -17.29
C ARG A 65 -1.13 0.81 -16.10
N VAL A 66 -0.46 0.17 -15.16
CA VAL A 66 -1.12 -0.46 -14.00
C VAL A 66 -1.39 0.55 -12.88
N ASN A 67 -0.36 1.27 -12.44
CA ASN A 67 -0.46 2.08 -11.22
C ASN A 67 -1.23 3.39 -11.44
N VAL A 68 -1.14 4.00 -12.63
CA VAL A 68 -1.77 5.30 -12.90
C VAL A 68 -3.06 5.13 -13.71
N LEU A 69 -2.98 4.52 -14.90
CA LEU A 69 -4.18 4.30 -15.71
C LEU A 69 -5.12 3.28 -15.06
N GLY A 70 -4.58 2.25 -14.42
CA GLY A 70 -5.36 1.29 -13.63
C GLY A 70 -6.10 1.99 -12.50
N ALA A 71 -5.43 2.82 -11.70
CA ALA A 71 -6.06 3.59 -10.63
C ALA A 71 -7.18 4.50 -11.17
N ARG A 72 -6.94 5.20 -12.31
CA ARG A 72 -7.98 6.02 -12.94
C ARG A 72 -9.19 5.19 -13.37
N ARG A 73 -8.99 4.04 -13.98
CA ARG A 73 -10.08 3.16 -14.45
C ARG A 73 -10.89 2.56 -13.30
N VAL A 74 -10.21 2.16 -12.20
CA VAL A 74 -10.90 1.70 -10.98
C VAL A 74 -11.72 2.85 -10.36
N LEU A 75 -11.17 4.04 -10.31
CA LEU A 75 -11.87 5.25 -9.84
C LEU A 75 -13.08 5.57 -10.72
N ASP A 76 -12.94 5.54 -12.05
CA ASP A 76 -14.06 5.77 -12.98
C ASP A 76 -15.16 4.71 -12.82
N ALA A 77 -14.80 3.46 -12.57
CA ALA A 77 -15.76 2.40 -12.30
C ALA A 77 -16.49 2.63 -10.97
N ALA A 78 -15.79 3.05 -9.91
CA ALA A 78 -16.38 3.40 -8.63
C ALA A 78 -17.38 4.56 -8.75
N ILE A 79 -17.03 5.61 -9.52
CA ILE A 79 -17.91 6.75 -9.78
C ILE A 79 -19.18 6.29 -10.54
N ARG A 80 -19.04 5.46 -11.58
CA ARG A 80 -20.18 4.91 -12.32
C ARG A 80 -21.09 4.03 -11.46
N ALA A 81 -20.50 3.24 -10.57
CA ALA A 81 -21.22 2.42 -9.60
C ALA A 81 -21.85 3.24 -8.47
N ARG A 82 -21.61 4.55 -8.42
CA ARG A 82 -22.07 5.46 -7.36
C ARG A 82 -21.59 5.07 -5.98
N ALA A 83 -20.37 4.54 -5.88
CA ALA A 83 -19.73 4.28 -4.60
C ALA A 83 -19.63 5.59 -3.79
N LYS A 84 -19.87 5.49 -2.49
CA LYS A 84 -19.84 6.65 -1.59
C LYS A 84 -18.42 7.11 -1.29
N ARG A 85 -17.47 6.15 -1.23
CA ARG A 85 -16.10 6.41 -0.83
C ARG A 85 -15.10 5.60 -1.66
N PHE A 86 -13.97 6.24 -1.97
CA PHE A 86 -12.82 5.63 -2.64
C PHE A 86 -11.57 5.83 -1.81
N LEU A 87 -10.94 4.74 -1.38
CA LEU A 87 -9.64 4.77 -0.72
C LEU A 87 -8.55 4.30 -1.68
N HIS A 88 -7.51 5.12 -1.81
CA HIS A 88 -6.33 4.79 -2.60
C HIS A 88 -5.14 4.45 -1.71
N ILE A 89 -4.58 3.26 -1.89
CA ILE A 89 -3.36 2.88 -1.18
C ILE A 89 -2.14 3.32 -2.01
N SER A 90 -1.53 4.41 -1.56
CA SER A 90 -0.28 4.95 -2.07
C SER A 90 0.92 4.28 -1.39
N SER A 91 1.93 5.05 -1.03
CA SER A 91 3.12 4.58 -0.32
C SER A 91 3.83 5.76 0.35
N LEU A 92 4.48 5.52 1.48
CA LEU A 92 5.43 6.47 2.06
C LEU A 92 6.55 6.85 1.08
N ALA A 93 6.90 5.98 0.15
CA ALA A 93 7.90 6.25 -0.89
C ALA A 93 7.57 7.47 -1.77
N ALA A 94 6.30 7.90 -1.86
CA ALA A 94 5.91 9.12 -2.56
C ALA A 94 6.50 10.40 -1.94
N MET A 95 6.89 10.36 -0.66
CA MET A 95 7.40 11.52 0.08
C MET A 95 8.91 11.74 -0.02
N ARG A 96 9.69 10.93 -0.77
CA ARG A 96 11.15 10.93 -0.73
C ARG A 96 11.76 10.10 0.41
N PHE A 97 12.93 9.50 0.13
CA PHE A 97 13.68 8.74 1.15
C PHE A 97 14.45 9.63 2.14
N ASN A 98 14.68 10.90 1.81
CA ASN A 98 15.39 11.89 2.65
C ASN A 98 14.45 13.05 3.03
N VAL A 99 13.34 12.74 3.69
CA VAL A 99 12.52 13.76 4.35
C VAL A 99 13.14 14.14 5.69
N GLU A 100 12.89 15.38 6.12
CA GLU A 100 13.26 15.82 7.46
C GLU A 100 12.64 14.93 8.54
N ASP A 101 13.30 14.87 9.70
CA ASP A 101 12.71 14.19 10.84
C ASP A 101 11.34 14.79 11.17
N ARG A 102 10.34 13.90 11.36
CA ARG A 102 8.94 14.26 11.64
C ARG A 102 8.18 14.89 10.47
N ALA A 103 8.60 14.64 9.22
CA ALA A 103 7.78 15.01 8.09
C ALA A 103 6.38 14.39 8.19
N ASP A 104 5.36 15.22 7.99
CA ASP A 104 3.95 14.84 7.99
C ASP A 104 3.39 14.81 6.55
N GLU A 105 2.09 14.68 6.42
CA GLU A 105 1.38 14.60 5.13
C GLU A 105 1.51 15.85 4.27
N SER A 106 1.85 17.00 4.87
CA SER A 106 2.06 18.28 4.17
C SER A 106 3.41 18.35 3.45
N ALA A 107 4.33 17.44 3.77
CA ALA A 107 5.64 17.40 3.12
C ALA A 107 5.49 17.15 1.60
N PRO A 108 6.28 17.88 0.77
CA PRO A 108 6.12 17.80 -0.68
C PRO A 108 6.51 16.42 -1.22
N VAL A 109 5.71 15.94 -2.16
CA VAL A 109 6.05 14.76 -2.96
C VAL A 109 7.00 15.18 -4.09
N MET A 110 7.98 14.33 -4.42
CA MET A 110 8.96 14.63 -5.48
C MET A 110 9.22 13.40 -6.34
N PRO A 111 8.97 13.49 -7.66
CA PRO A 111 9.40 12.47 -8.59
C PRO A 111 10.92 12.26 -8.52
N THR A 112 11.34 11.01 -8.58
CA THR A 112 12.75 10.61 -8.43
C THR A 112 13.33 9.97 -9.70
N GLY A 113 12.50 9.74 -10.72
CA GLY A 113 12.82 8.91 -11.88
C GLY A 113 12.62 7.42 -11.65
N ASN A 114 12.32 7.01 -10.40
CA ASN A 114 11.97 5.63 -10.09
C ASN A 114 10.51 5.35 -10.52
N PRO A 115 10.25 4.34 -11.38
CA PRO A 115 8.92 4.08 -11.91
C PRO A 115 7.86 3.85 -10.82
N TYR A 116 8.21 3.16 -9.73
CA TYR A 116 7.29 2.92 -8.63
C TYR A 116 6.93 4.22 -7.90
N VAL A 117 7.93 5.00 -7.48
CA VAL A 117 7.73 6.29 -6.77
C VAL A 117 6.91 7.24 -7.63
N ASP A 118 7.34 7.46 -8.87
CA ASP A 118 6.73 8.42 -9.78
C ASP A 118 5.27 8.07 -10.08
N THR A 119 4.96 6.77 -10.24
CA THR A 119 3.59 6.32 -10.50
C THR A 119 2.70 6.37 -9.26
N LYS A 120 3.24 6.20 -8.05
CA LYS A 120 2.46 6.42 -6.82
C LYS A 120 2.08 7.90 -6.69
N ILE A 121 3.01 8.81 -6.91
CA ILE A 121 2.74 10.26 -6.91
C ILE A 121 1.68 10.61 -7.96
N ALA A 122 1.84 10.14 -9.20
CA ALA A 122 0.90 10.42 -10.27
C ALA A 122 -0.51 9.86 -9.97
N SER A 123 -0.62 8.67 -9.37
CA SER A 123 -1.91 8.10 -8.99
C SER A 123 -2.61 8.87 -7.87
N GLU A 124 -1.86 9.44 -6.90
CA GLU A 124 -2.43 10.35 -5.90
C GLU A 124 -3.08 11.58 -6.56
N HIS A 125 -2.39 12.22 -7.52
CA HIS A 125 -2.95 13.38 -8.23
C HIS A 125 -4.24 13.04 -9.00
N VAL A 126 -4.32 11.85 -9.60
CA VAL A 126 -5.54 11.37 -10.27
C VAL A 126 -6.70 11.29 -9.28
N VAL A 127 -6.46 10.75 -8.09
CA VAL A 127 -7.49 10.57 -7.05
C VAL A 127 -7.90 11.91 -6.44
N LEU A 128 -6.94 12.79 -6.12
CA LEU A 128 -7.20 14.12 -5.58
C LEU A 128 -7.99 15.00 -6.58
N ALA A 129 -7.70 14.88 -7.88
CA ALA A 129 -8.43 15.62 -8.91
C ALA A 129 -9.91 15.22 -8.97
N ALA A 130 -10.24 13.94 -8.83
CA ALA A 130 -11.63 13.49 -8.80
C ALA A 130 -12.36 13.96 -7.52
N HIS A 131 -11.68 13.91 -6.37
CA HIS A 131 -12.23 14.45 -5.12
C HIS A 131 -12.51 15.96 -5.23
N ALA A 132 -11.56 16.74 -5.73
CA ALA A 132 -11.68 18.19 -5.89
C ALA A 132 -12.81 18.60 -6.83
N LYS A 133 -13.15 17.76 -7.81
CA LYS A 133 -14.30 17.95 -8.70
C LYS A 133 -15.63 17.54 -8.08
N GLY A 134 -15.61 16.95 -6.88
CA GLY A 134 -16.83 16.42 -6.24
C GLY A 134 -17.37 15.14 -6.90
N GLU A 135 -16.56 14.44 -7.70
CA GLU A 135 -16.99 13.22 -8.40
C GLU A 135 -17.23 12.06 -7.43
N ILE A 136 -16.40 11.94 -6.39
CA ILE A 136 -16.49 10.94 -5.33
C ILE A 136 -15.63 11.38 -4.12
N ALA A 137 -16.05 11.03 -2.91
CA ALA A 137 -15.25 11.26 -1.71
C ALA A 137 -14.03 10.31 -1.69
N CYS A 138 -12.82 10.88 -1.77
CA CYS A 138 -11.58 10.11 -1.80
C CYS A 138 -10.77 10.28 -0.52
N THR A 139 -10.01 9.23 -0.16
CA THR A 139 -8.98 9.25 0.89
C THR A 139 -7.73 8.58 0.36
N ILE A 140 -6.55 9.11 0.67
CA ILE A 140 -5.27 8.52 0.28
C ILE A 140 -4.57 8.01 1.54
N ILE A 141 -4.06 6.78 1.48
CA ILE A 141 -3.24 6.19 2.54
C ILE A 141 -1.83 6.01 2.00
N ARG A 142 -0.83 6.49 2.73
CA ARG A 142 0.60 6.28 2.50
C ARG A 142 1.13 5.31 3.55
N PRO A 143 1.05 3.99 3.35
CA PRO A 143 1.61 3.04 4.30
C PRO A 143 3.12 3.16 4.37
N ALA A 144 3.65 2.96 5.56
CA ALA A 144 5.06 2.68 5.80
C ALA A 144 5.42 1.23 5.40
N ASP A 145 6.51 0.67 5.91
CA ASP A 145 6.98 -0.68 5.57
C ASP A 145 6.10 -1.74 6.23
N VAL A 146 5.16 -2.28 5.46
CA VAL A 146 4.14 -3.21 5.99
C VAL A 146 4.71 -4.59 6.23
N TYR A 147 4.80 -5.01 7.49
CA TYR A 147 5.24 -6.34 7.88
C TYR A 147 4.12 -7.16 8.51
N GLY A 148 4.34 -8.45 8.66
CA GLY A 148 3.39 -9.41 9.24
C GLY A 148 3.21 -10.64 8.35
N PRO A 149 2.25 -11.52 8.67
CA PRO A 149 2.00 -12.75 7.94
C PRO A 149 1.78 -12.49 6.44
N GLY A 150 2.54 -13.19 5.59
CA GLY A 150 2.44 -13.08 4.14
C GLY A 150 3.17 -11.89 3.50
N SER A 151 3.69 -10.94 4.27
CA SER A 151 4.51 -9.86 3.71
C SER A 151 5.81 -10.41 3.13
N ARG A 152 5.88 -10.48 1.81
CA ARG A 152 7.08 -10.98 1.14
C ARG A 152 8.30 -10.09 1.36
N PRO A 153 8.24 -8.74 1.15
CA PRO A 153 9.42 -7.89 1.22
C PRO A 153 9.97 -7.75 2.64
N TRP A 154 9.11 -7.70 3.65
CA TRP A 154 9.53 -7.31 5.00
C TRP A 154 9.45 -8.43 6.04
N THR A 155 8.86 -9.60 5.69
CA THR A 155 8.80 -10.75 6.59
C THR A 155 9.38 -12.01 5.95
N VAL A 156 8.82 -12.48 4.83
CA VAL A 156 9.16 -13.78 4.26
C VAL A 156 10.57 -13.80 3.69
N ILE A 157 10.90 -12.84 2.82
CA ILE A 157 12.21 -12.78 2.15
C ILE A 157 13.34 -12.54 3.17
N PRO A 158 13.26 -11.55 4.09
CA PRO A 158 14.27 -11.37 5.12
C PRO A 158 14.49 -12.63 5.96
N ALA A 159 13.41 -13.28 6.43
CA ALA A 159 13.53 -14.50 7.21
C ALA A 159 14.25 -15.62 6.45
N GLN A 160 13.90 -15.83 5.18
CA GLN A 160 14.57 -16.83 4.32
C GLN A 160 16.04 -16.48 4.08
N MET A 161 16.36 -15.21 3.86
CA MET A 161 17.75 -14.77 3.66
C MET A 161 18.58 -14.93 4.94
N ILE A 162 18.01 -14.63 6.11
CA ILE A 162 18.66 -14.83 7.42
C ILE A 162 18.95 -16.34 7.63
N GLN A 163 17.98 -17.21 7.36
CA GLN A 163 18.17 -18.65 7.46
C GLN A 163 19.33 -19.15 6.61
N LYS A 164 19.46 -18.62 5.39
CA LYS A 164 20.53 -18.95 4.44
C LYS A 164 21.86 -18.22 4.72
N GLY A 165 21.93 -17.31 5.70
CA GLY A 165 23.11 -16.51 5.98
C GLY A 165 23.42 -15.44 4.92
N LEU A 166 22.43 -15.07 4.10
CA LEU A 166 22.58 -14.14 2.99
C LEU A 166 22.05 -12.72 3.30
N PHE A 167 21.43 -12.54 4.46
CA PHE A 167 20.88 -11.23 4.84
C PHE A 167 21.99 -10.30 5.35
N LEU A 168 22.10 -9.11 4.75
CA LEU A 168 23.12 -8.13 5.03
C LEU A 168 22.48 -6.73 5.08
N LEU A 169 22.74 -5.97 6.12
CA LEU A 169 22.25 -4.61 6.30
C LEU A 169 23.31 -3.59 5.88
N PRO A 170 22.99 -2.68 4.94
CA PRO A 170 23.89 -1.58 4.57
C PRO A 170 23.95 -0.52 5.68
N ALA A 171 24.87 0.45 5.54
CA ALA A 171 25.04 1.58 6.46
C ALA A 171 25.08 1.15 7.92
N HIS A 172 25.82 0.09 8.22
CA HIS A 172 25.93 -0.50 9.58
C HIS A 172 24.58 -0.80 10.25
N GLY A 173 23.50 -1.00 9.47
CA GLY A 173 22.16 -1.21 10.00
C GLY A 173 21.50 0.00 10.68
N LYS A 174 22.12 1.20 10.59
CA LYS A 174 21.65 2.43 11.25
C LYS A 174 20.47 3.11 10.55
N GLY A 175 20.15 2.72 9.32
CA GLY A 175 18.96 3.23 8.61
C GLY A 175 17.69 3.02 9.45
N ILE A 176 16.78 4.00 9.40
CA ILE A 176 15.49 3.89 10.08
C ILE A 176 14.54 3.02 9.25
N PHE A 177 13.98 2.01 9.89
CA PHE A 177 12.94 1.15 9.35
C PHE A 177 11.58 1.63 9.87
N ARG A 178 10.74 2.09 8.97
CA ARG A 178 9.41 2.62 9.31
C ARG A 178 8.39 1.49 9.23
N ALA A 179 8.37 0.65 10.24
CA ALA A 179 7.50 -0.53 10.28
C ALA A 179 6.05 -0.17 10.59
N ILE A 180 5.11 -0.85 9.93
CA ILE A 180 3.72 -0.94 10.37
C ILE A 180 3.26 -2.40 10.30
N TYR A 181 2.65 -2.89 11.37
CA TYR A 181 2.07 -4.23 11.37
C TYR A 181 0.78 -4.26 10.54
N ILE A 182 0.53 -5.36 9.84
CA ILE A 182 -0.60 -5.45 8.90
C ILE A 182 -1.95 -5.17 9.56
N ASP A 183 -2.18 -5.61 10.80
CA ASP A 183 -3.45 -5.39 11.48
C ASP A 183 -3.64 -3.92 11.87
N ASP A 184 -2.56 -3.21 12.25
CA ASP A 184 -2.60 -1.77 12.54
C ASP A 184 -2.89 -0.98 11.27
N LEU A 185 -2.28 -1.36 10.13
CA LEU A 185 -2.58 -0.77 8.84
C LEU A 185 -4.04 -0.98 8.46
N VAL A 186 -4.56 -2.19 8.62
CA VAL A 186 -5.97 -2.52 8.34
C VAL A 186 -6.90 -1.66 9.20
N ASN A 187 -6.64 -1.54 10.50
CA ASN A 187 -7.42 -0.70 11.40
C ASN A 187 -7.38 0.78 10.99
N GLY A 188 -6.22 1.31 10.65
CA GLY A 188 -6.07 2.69 10.17
C GLY A 188 -6.83 2.95 8.86
N ILE A 189 -6.80 2.01 7.92
CA ILE A 189 -7.57 2.09 6.67
C ILE A 189 -9.07 2.10 6.96
N MET A 190 -9.54 1.22 7.84
CA MET A 190 -10.96 1.14 8.19
C MET A 190 -11.46 2.41 8.88
N LEU A 191 -10.70 2.94 9.84
CA LEU A 191 -11.02 4.21 10.50
C LEU A 191 -11.10 5.38 9.52
N SER A 192 -10.17 5.46 8.57
CA SER A 192 -10.18 6.52 7.55
C SER A 192 -11.32 6.37 6.53
N ALA A 193 -11.84 5.15 6.34
CA ALA A 193 -13.02 4.91 5.51
C ALA A 193 -14.33 5.26 6.21
N GLU A 194 -14.41 5.00 7.51
CA GLU A 194 -15.60 5.17 8.32
C GLU A 194 -15.90 6.64 8.64
N LYS A 195 -14.85 7.44 8.88
CA LYS A 195 -14.99 8.84 9.27
C LYS A 195 -15.19 9.75 8.06
N ASP A 196 -16.21 10.64 8.13
CA ASP A 196 -16.45 11.61 7.06
C ASP A 196 -15.30 12.61 6.90
N GLU A 197 -14.63 12.94 7.99
CA GLU A 197 -13.45 13.80 8.01
C GLU A 197 -12.27 13.21 7.25
N GLY A 198 -12.28 11.90 6.98
CA GLY A 198 -11.29 11.24 6.12
C GLY A 198 -11.39 11.62 4.64
N ALA A 199 -12.52 12.22 4.21
CA ALA A 199 -12.69 12.63 2.84
C ALA A 199 -11.77 13.81 2.48
N GLY A 200 -11.04 13.69 1.38
CA GLY A 200 -10.06 14.68 0.92
C GLY A 200 -8.72 14.61 1.64
N GLN A 201 -8.57 13.74 2.63
CA GLN A 201 -7.34 13.64 3.42
C GLN A 201 -6.34 12.65 2.82
N ILE A 202 -5.08 12.90 3.16
CA ILE A 202 -3.97 11.98 2.98
C ILE A 202 -3.51 11.58 4.38
N PHE A 203 -3.30 10.29 4.64
CA PHE A 203 -2.80 9.80 5.91
C PHE A 203 -1.54 8.98 5.72
N ILE A 204 -0.52 9.26 6.52
CA ILE A 204 0.64 8.40 6.68
C ILE A 204 0.32 7.39 7.79
N LEU A 205 0.34 6.12 7.45
CA LEU A 205 0.16 5.05 8.45
C LEU A 205 1.49 4.33 8.68
N GLY A 206 2.07 4.55 9.84
CA GLY A 206 3.34 3.97 10.29
C GLY A 206 3.30 3.66 11.77
N GLY A 207 4.25 2.86 12.26
CA GLY A 207 4.42 2.63 13.69
C GLY A 207 4.88 3.92 14.41
N GLU A 208 4.51 4.04 15.68
CA GLU A 208 4.86 5.22 16.51
C GLU A 208 6.36 5.39 16.74
N GLN A 209 7.10 4.27 16.75
CA GLN A 209 8.51 4.27 17.08
C GLN A 209 9.38 4.19 15.82
N ALA A 210 10.35 5.09 15.72
CA ALA A 210 11.44 4.96 14.77
C ALA A 210 12.43 3.90 15.29
N VAL A 211 12.56 2.80 14.55
CA VAL A 211 13.52 1.73 14.88
C VAL A 211 14.61 1.64 13.83
N THR A 212 15.84 1.29 14.24
CA THR A 212 16.89 1.02 13.25
C THR A 212 16.64 -0.30 12.53
N CYS A 213 17.14 -0.42 11.30
CA CYS A 213 17.10 -1.69 10.58
C CYS A 213 17.76 -2.82 11.40
N GLU A 214 18.88 -2.54 12.09
CA GLU A 214 19.55 -3.51 12.96
C GLU A 214 18.62 -3.98 14.09
N THR A 215 17.94 -3.07 14.75
CA THR A 215 16.99 -3.40 15.83
C THR A 215 15.83 -4.23 15.29
N PHE A 216 15.18 -3.79 14.22
CA PHE A 216 14.02 -4.46 13.65
C PHE A 216 14.37 -5.89 13.16
N PHE A 217 15.35 -6.02 12.29
CA PHE A 217 15.75 -7.34 11.77
C PHE A 217 16.48 -8.18 12.81
N GLY A 218 17.04 -7.58 13.87
CA GLY A 218 17.56 -8.28 15.02
C GLY A 218 16.52 -9.16 15.73
N HIS A 219 15.25 -8.75 15.72
CA HIS A 219 14.15 -9.60 16.20
C HIS A 219 14.03 -10.89 15.36
N TYR A 220 14.13 -10.79 14.02
CA TYR A 220 14.09 -11.98 13.15
C TYR A 220 15.26 -12.91 13.39
N TYR A 221 16.45 -12.37 13.59
CA TYR A 221 17.63 -13.19 13.95
C TYR A 221 17.39 -13.95 15.25
N ARG A 222 16.90 -13.31 16.30
CA ARG A 222 16.57 -13.96 17.58
C ARG A 222 15.49 -15.04 17.42
N MET A 223 14.40 -14.74 16.72
CA MET A 223 13.31 -15.70 16.49
C MET A 223 13.76 -16.93 15.71
N LEU A 224 14.75 -16.79 14.84
CA LEU A 224 15.31 -17.87 14.03
C LEU A 224 16.50 -18.58 14.69
N GLY A 225 16.82 -18.26 15.94
CA GLY A 225 17.96 -18.85 16.66
C GLY A 225 19.32 -18.51 16.03
N LYS A 226 19.42 -17.38 15.33
CA LYS A 226 20.66 -16.88 14.73
C LYS A 226 21.30 -15.83 15.64
N GLY A 227 22.57 -15.52 15.41
CA GLY A 227 23.29 -14.48 16.14
C GLY A 227 22.76 -13.07 15.85
N SER A 228 23.65 -12.09 15.73
CA SER A 228 23.28 -10.71 15.39
C SER A 228 23.19 -10.50 13.88
N PRO A 229 22.46 -9.45 13.44
CA PRO A 229 22.46 -9.04 12.03
C PRO A 229 23.87 -8.79 11.50
N ARG A 230 24.12 -9.25 10.28
CA ARG A 230 25.36 -8.92 9.56
C ARG A 230 25.20 -7.52 8.95
N VAL A 231 26.17 -6.66 9.21
CA VAL A 231 26.17 -5.26 8.73
C VAL A 231 27.38 -5.00 7.83
N MET A 232 27.23 -4.07 6.90
CA MET A 232 28.32 -3.54 6.07
C MET A 232 28.35 -2.02 6.18
N GLY A 233 29.56 -1.44 5.99
CA GLY A 233 29.79 0.00 5.92
C GLY A 233 29.28 0.64 4.64
#